data_f8bc5489519b5ea81aaebc8722613316
#
_entry.id   f8bc5489519b5ea81aaebc8722613316
#
_cell.length_a   1.000
_cell.length_b   1.000
_cell.length_c   1.000
_cell.angle_alpha   90.00
_cell.angle_beta   90.00
_cell.angle_gamma   90.00
#
_symmetry.space_group_name_H-M   'P 1'
#
loop_
_entity.id
_entity.type
_entity.pdbx_description
1 polymer ?
#
loop_
_entity_poly.entity_id
_entity_poly.type
_entity_poly.pdbx_seq_one_letter_code
_entity_poly.pdbx_strand_id
1 'polypeptide(L)'
;MRAEWLIVGLGNPGPKYAATRHNVGFMAIDDLLAATGGLVQPVRGLAADAASLDIDGTPVLAVRPQNFMNLSGEPVGELARRLGVPPERIIVIHDELDLPAHKVRLKQGGNENGHNGLKSLTEHLGTRDYLRVRIGIGRPPKGSSIPDYVLGPVDASRGLDTAISTAAEGARLIVDKGLAAAQNTIHSR
;
A
#
# COMPACT_ATOMS: atom_id res chain seq x y z
N MET A 1 -3.55 6.39 20.50
CA MET A 1 -3.77 5.93 19.13
C MET A 1 -4.22 4.46 19.19
N ARG A 2 -5.33 4.13 18.57
CA ARG A 2 -5.89 2.77 18.57
C ARG A 2 -6.25 2.37 17.16
N ALA A 3 -5.93 1.15 16.77
CA ALA A 3 -6.35 0.60 15.49
C ALA A 3 -6.47 -0.91 15.57
N GLU A 4 -7.44 -1.48 14.86
CA GLU A 4 -7.60 -2.91 14.69
C GLU A 4 -6.94 -3.37 13.38
N TRP A 5 -6.76 -2.44 12.43
CA TRP A 5 -6.14 -2.69 11.14
C TRP A 5 -5.13 -1.61 10.80
N LEU A 6 -4.10 -1.98 10.04
CA LEU A 6 -3.22 -1.03 9.36
C LEU A 6 -3.48 -1.12 7.86
N ILE A 7 -3.61 0.03 7.21
CA ILE A 7 -3.57 0.13 5.74
C ILE A 7 -2.32 0.93 5.40
N VAL A 8 -1.35 0.27 4.77
CA VAL A 8 -0.04 0.83 4.48
C VAL A 8 0.11 1.06 2.98
N GLY A 9 0.40 2.28 2.57
CA GLY A 9 0.80 2.56 1.19
C GLY A 9 2.30 2.71 1.10
N LEU A 10 2.93 2.00 0.18
CA LEU A 10 4.37 2.06 -0.02
C LEU A 10 4.77 3.14 -1.03
N GLY A 11 5.88 3.80 -0.76
CA GLY A 11 6.45 4.83 -1.60
C GLY A 11 7.72 5.38 -1.00
N ASN A 12 8.40 6.23 -1.75
CA ASN A 12 9.54 6.99 -1.27
C ASN A 12 9.10 8.41 -0.88
N PRO A 13 9.62 8.98 0.22
CA PRO A 13 9.22 10.31 0.64
C PRO A 13 9.83 11.39 -0.24
N GLY A 14 9.13 12.52 -0.30
CA GLY A 14 9.59 13.73 -0.95
C GLY A 14 9.03 13.94 -2.36
N PRO A 15 9.03 15.21 -2.83
CA PRO A 15 8.42 15.58 -4.11
C PRO A 15 9.11 14.97 -5.31
N LYS A 16 10.38 14.63 -5.22
CA LYS A 16 11.13 13.96 -6.29
C LYS A 16 10.50 12.63 -6.71
N TYR A 17 9.89 11.91 -5.77
CA TYR A 17 9.33 10.57 -6.01
C TYR A 17 7.81 10.54 -6.13
N ALA A 18 7.14 11.68 -5.87
CA ALA A 18 5.69 11.72 -5.73
C ALA A 18 4.91 11.20 -6.94
N ALA A 19 5.43 11.39 -8.16
CA ALA A 19 4.77 10.97 -9.38
C ALA A 19 5.40 9.73 -10.02
N THR A 20 6.19 8.96 -9.28
CA THR A 20 6.82 7.75 -9.80
C THR A 20 5.91 6.54 -9.69
N ARG A 21 6.19 5.51 -10.51
CA ARG A 21 5.48 4.23 -10.45
C ARG A 21 5.57 3.60 -9.07
N HIS A 22 6.71 3.72 -8.41
CA HIS A 22 6.95 3.15 -7.08
C HIS A 22 6.10 3.80 -5.98
N ASN A 23 5.48 4.94 -6.26
CA ASN A 23 4.67 5.70 -5.30
C ASN A 23 3.15 5.54 -5.47
N VAL A 24 2.69 4.61 -6.31
CA VAL A 24 1.23 4.40 -6.47
C VAL A 24 0.56 3.98 -5.16
N GLY A 25 1.30 3.32 -4.26
CA GLY A 25 0.80 3.01 -2.92
C GLY A 25 0.51 4.27 -2.09
N PHE A 26 1.40 5.26 -2.14
CA PHE A 26 1.17 6.56 -1.49
C PHE A 26 -0.04 7.27 -2.09
N MET A 27 -0.20 7.21 -3.40
CA MET A 27 -1.35 7.82 -4.09
C MET A 27 -2.66 7.21 -3.62
N ALA A 28 -2.69 5.88 -3.42
CA ALA A 28 -3.87 5.18 -2.93
C ALA A 28 -4.21 5.59 -1.48
N ILE A 29 -3.22 5.80 -0.63
CA ILE A 29 -3.46 6.33 0.72
C ILE A 29 -4.06 7.72 0.64
N ASP A 30 -3.54 8.58 -0.22
CA ASP A 30 -4.07 9.95 -0.38
C ASP A 30 -5.53 9.92 -0.84
N ASP A 31 -5.89 9.01 -1.76
CA ASP A 31 -7.27 8.81 -2.20
C ASP A 31 -8.16 8.31 -1.05
N LEU A 32 -7.67 7.37 -0.27
CA LEU A 32 -8.36 6.85 0.91
C LEU A 32 -8.65 7.95 1.92
N LEU A 33 -7.66 8.81 2.18
CA LEU A 33 -7.80 9.94 3.10
C LEU A 33 -8.82 10.96 2.59
N ALA A 34 -8.81 11.25 1.29
CA ALA A 34 -9.77 12.15 0.69
C ALA A 34 -11.21 11.61 0.83
N ALA A 35 -11.40 10.30 0.68
CA ALA A 35 -12.70 9.66 0.79
C ALA A 35 -13.22 9.55 2.24
N THR A 36 -12.33 9.50 3.22
CA THR A 36 -12.68 9.27 4.63
C THR A 36 -12.52 10.49 5.53
N GLY A 37 -11.93 11.59 5.01
CA GLY A 37 -11.67 12.79 5.79
C GLY A 37 -10.51 12.67 6.78
N GLY A 38 -9.67 11.66 6.63
CA GLY A 38 -8.52 11.45 7.51
C GLY A 38 -7.48 12.55 7.38
N LEU A 39 -6.86 12.91 8.51
CA LEU A 39 -5.80 13.92 8.57
C LEU A 39 -4.47 13.25 8.90
N VAL A 40 -3.49 13.44 8.01
CA VAL A 40 -2.16 12.87 8.18
C VAL A 40 -1.35 13.67 9.20
N GLN A 41 -0.69 12.96 10.10
CA GLN A 41 0.24 13.53 11.08
C GLN A 41 1.48 12.65 11.18
N PRO A 42 2.67 13.24 11.40
CA PRO A 42 3.86 12.45 11.69
C PRO A 42 3.65 11.60 12.95
N VAL A 43 4.14 10.38 12.91
CA VAL A 43 4.11 9.50 14.08
C VAL A 43 5.36 9.79 14.92
N ARG A 44 5.14 10.11 16.18
CA ARG A 44 6.25 10.45 17.08
C ARG A 44 7.23 9.28 17.22
N GLY A 45 8.50 9.57 16.95
CA GLY A 45 9.59 8.61 17.11
C GLY A 45 9.71 7.60 15.98
N LEU A 46 8.93 7.74 14.90
CA LEU A 46 8.99 6.83 13.75
C LEU A 46 9.06 7.61 12.43
N ALA A 47 9.70 7.00 11.43
CA ALA A 47 9.69 7.54 10.07
C ALA A 47 8.40 7.12 9.36
N ALA A 48 7.28 7.69 9.79
CA ALA A 48 5.96 7.40 9.22
C ALA A 48 5.02 8.58 9.43
N ASP A 49 4.15 8.81 8.46
CA ASP A 49 2.96 9.64 8.58
C ASP A 49 1.75 8.72 8.67
N ALA A 50 0.79 9.07 9.51
CA ALA A 50 -0.38 8.24 9.71
C ALA A 50 -1.63 9.07 9.95
N ALA A 51 -2.78 8.47 9.65
CA ALA A 51 -4.10 9.06 9.91
C ALA A 51 -5.01 8.00 10.51
N SER A 52 -5.70 8.37 11.60
CA SER A 52 -6.73 7.52 12.20
C SER A 52 -8.02 7.63 11.40
N LEU A 53 -8.58 6.49 11.00
CA LEU A 53 -9.79 6.38 10.22
C LEU A 53 -10.79 5.49 10.94
N ASP A 54 -12.06 5.68 10.58
CA ASP A 54 -13.13 4.75 10.93
C ASP A 54 -13.70 4.19 9.63
N ILE A 55 -13.67 2.86 9.47
CA ILE A 55 -14.25 2.19 8.33
C ILE A 55 -15.40 1.34 8.84
N ASP A 56 -16.61 1.83 8.66
CA ASP A 56 -17.85 1.16 9.10
C ASP A 56 -17.79 0.69 10.56
N GLY A 57 -17.32 1.56 11.45
CA GLY A 57 -17.20 1.29 12.88
C GLY A 57 -15.91 0.63 13.31
N THR A 58 -15.03 0.30 12.39
CA THR A 58 -13.73 -0.33 12.70
C THR A 58 -12.61 0.71 12.69
N PRO A 59 -11.87 0.86 13.80
CA PRO A 59 -10.74 1.79 13.84
C PRO A 59 -9.57 1.25 13.00
N VAL A 60 -9.07 2.10 12.11
CA VAL A 60 -7.99 1.79 11.15
C VAL A 60 -6.96 2.90 11.21
N LEU A 61 -5.70 2.53 11.09
CA LEU A 61 -4.62 3.49 10.89
C LEU A 61 -4.10 3.37 9.46
N ALA A 62 -4.22 4.46 8.70
CA ALA A 62 -3.62 4.55 7.37
C ALA A 62 -2.19 5.08 7.53
N VAL A 63 -1.21 4.45 6.91
CA VAL A 63 0.21 4.71 7.13
C VAL A 63 0.94 4.91 5.81
N ARG A 64 1.76 5.96 5.75
CA ARG A 64 2.78 6.14 4.70
C ARG A 64 4.15 6.12 5.37
N PRO A 65 4.97 5.07 5.21
CA PRO A 65 6.34 5.08 5.70
C PRO A 65 7.13 6.25 5.08
N GLN A 66 7.94 6.93 5.88
CA GLN A 66 8.64 8.15 5.46
C GLN A 66 10.15 7.95 5.38
N ASN A 67 10.64 6.72 5.39
CA ASN A 67 12.00 6.35 5.02
C ASN A 67 12.00 5.80 3.58
N PHE A 68 13.19 5.54 3.03
CA PHE A 68 13.26 5.00 1.68
C PHE A 68 12.63 3.60 1.60
N MET A 69 12.21 3.23 0.39
CA MET A 69 11.42 2.02 0.12
C MET A 69 12.00 0.75 0.78
N ASN A 70 13.29 0.54 0.70
CA ASN A 70 13.94 -0.64 1.27
C ASN A 70 13.93 -0.69 2.81
N LEU A 71 13.50 0.39 3.47
CA LEU A 71 13.39 0.48 4.92
C LEU A 71 11.94 0.58 5.40
N SER A 72 10.97 0.39 4.50
CA SER A 72 9.54 0.57 4.80
C SER A 72 9.05 -0.29 5.96
N GLY A 73 9.63 -1.46 6.15
CA GLY A 73 9.22 -2.39 7.21
C GLY A 73 9.54 -1.91 8.63
N GLU A 74 10.55 -1.06 8.82
CA GLU A 74 10.92 -0.58 10.15
C GLU A 74 9.76 0.13 10.87
N PRO A 75 9.20 1.23 10.34
CA PRO A 75 8.10 1.90 11.02
C PRO A 75 6.82 1.08 11.06
N VAL A 76 6.54 0.29 10.03
CA VAL A 76 5.33 -0.54 10.00
C VAL A 76 5.38 -1.64 11.05
N GLY A 77 6.51 -2.34 11.15
CA GLY A 77 6.69 -3.37 12.17
C GLY A 77 6.55 -2.82 13.59
N GLU A 78 7.13 -1.64 13.84
CA GLU A 78 7.04 -0.99 15.14
C GLU A 78 5.59 -0.55 15.45
N LEU A 79 4.88 0.03 14.51
CA LEU A 79 3.48 0.40 14.68
C LEU A 79 2.60 -0.82 14.95
N ALA A 80 2.78 -1.88 14.18
CA ALA A 80 2.02 -3.12 14.36
C ALA A 80 2.21 -3.67 15.78
N ARG A 81 3.46 -3.66 16.26
CA ARG A 81 3.78 -4.13 17.61
C ARG A 81 3.14 -3.25 18.68
N ARG A 82 3.28 -1.93 18.58
CA ARG A 82 2.71 -0.97 19.55
C ARG A 82 1.20 -1.06 19.65
N LEU A 83 0.53 -1.28 18.51
CA LEU A 83 -0.94 -1.30 18.42
C LEU A 83 -1.51 -2.71 18.59
N GLY A 84 -0.67 -3.73 18.61
CA GLY A 84 -1.12 -5.11 18.70
C GLY A 84 -1.85 -5.60 17.45
N VAL A 85 -1.49 -5.09 16.27
CA VAL A 85 -2.12 -5.48 15.00
C VAL A 85 -1.35 -6.65 14.39
N PRO A 86 -1.99 -7.81 14.22
CA PRO A 86 -1.32 -8.96 13.62
C PRO A 86 -1.14 -8.79 12.11
N PRO A 87 -0.19 -9.53 11.47
CA PRO A 87 0.03 -9.42 10.02
C PRO A 87 -1.23 -9.65 9.17
N GLU A 88 -2.13 -10.52 9.61
CA GLU A 88 -3.40 -10.81 8.90
C GLU A 88 -4.35 -9.61 8.85
N ARG A 89 -4.07 -8.57 9.63
CA ARG A 89 -4.82 -7.32 9.64
C ARG A 89 -3.98 -6.12 9.16
N ILE A 90 -2.92 -6.41 8.44
CA ILE A 90 -2.10 -5.39 7.76
C ILE A 90 -2.34 -5.52 6.26
N ILE A 91 -2.83 -4.43 5.65
CA ILE A 91 -3.09 -4.35 4.22
C ILE A 91 -2.04 -3.44 3.61
N VAL A 92 -1.29 -3.94 2.64
CA VAL A 92 -0.21 -3.19 1.98
C VAL A 92 -0.60 -2.90 0.55
N ILE A 93 -0.61 -1.62 0.19
CA ILE A 93 -0.90 -1.16 -1.19
C ILE A 93 0.43 -0.83 -1.84
N HIS A 94 0.71 -1.46 -2.98
CA HIS A 94 2.00 -1.32 -3.64
C HIS A 94 1.91 -1.49 -5.15
N ASP A 95 2.96 -1.06 -5.85
CA ASP A 95 3.15 -1.28 -7.29
C ASP A 95 3.52 -2.73 -7.58
N GLU A 96 3.02 -3.27 -8.70
CA GLU A 96 3.25 -4.64 -9.12
C GLU A 96 3.67 -4.71 -10.59
N LEU A 97 4.89 -5.21 -10.85
CA LEU A 97 5.42 -5.38 -12.20
C LEU A 97 4.69 -6.48 -12.99
N ASP A 98 4.18 -7.51 -12.30
CA ASP A 98 3.62 -8.69 -12.94
C ASP A 98 2.13 -8.56 -13.30
N LEU A 99 1.55 -7.38 -13.06
CA LEU A 99 0.21 -7.05 -13.52
C LEU A 99 0.26 -5.98 -14.61
N PRO A 100 -0.59 -6.07 -15.62
CA PRO A 100 -0.71 -5.00 -16.61
C PRO A 100 -0.99 -3.66 -15.93
N ALA A 101 -0.54 -2.58 -16.56
CA ALA A 101 -0.78 -1.24 -16.02
C ALA A 101 -2.26 -1.03 -15.70
N HIS A 102 -2.52 -0.46 -14.51
CA HIS A 102 -3.85 -0.09 -14.02
C HIS A 102 -4.75 -1.27 -13.59
N LYS A 103 -4.24 -2.49 -13.64
CA LYS A 103 -4.97 -3.66 -13.10
C LYS A 103 -4.78 -3.70 -11.58
N VAL A 104 -5.86 -3.95 -10.84
CA VAL A 104 -5.81 -4.09 -9.37
C VAL A 104 -6.19 -5.50 -8.98
N ARG A 105 -5.38 -6.12 -8.13
CA ARG A 105 -5.62 -7.48 -7.62
C ARG A 105 -5.30 -7.56 -6.13
N LEU A 106 -6.16 -8.22 -5.39
CA LEU A 106 -6.04 -8.40 -3.95
C LEU A 106 -5.62 -9.83 -3.65
N LYS A 107 -4.70 -10.02 -2.69
CA LYS A 107 -4.35 -11.35 -2.20
C LYS A 107 -3.79 -11.30 -0.78
N GLN A 108 -3.71 -12.46 -0.14
CA GLN A 108 -2.97 -12.63 1.10
C GLN A 108 -1.70 -13.44 0.81
N GLY A 109 -0.58 -13.02 1.41
CA GLY A 109 0.69 -13.73 1.28
C GLY A 109 1.30 -13.69 -0.11
N GLY A 110 2.27 -14.53 -0.31
CA GLY A 110 2.99 -14.67 -1.57
C GLY A 110 4.38 -14.06 -1.56
N ASN A 111 5.06 -14.17 -2.69
CA ASN A 111 6.43 -13.70 -2.88
C ASN A 111 6.46 -12.17 -2.98
N GLU A 112 7.60 -11.57 -2.66
CA GLU A 112 7.82 -10.13 -2.82
C GLU A 112 8.09 -9.72 -4.26
N ASN A 113 8.39 -10.66 -5.14
CA ASN A 113 8.70 -10.43 -6.56
C ASN A 113 9.78 -9.37 -6.80
N GLY A 114 10.79 -9.33 -5.91
CA GLY A 114 11.88 -8.38 -6.00
C GLY A 114 11.55 -6.97 -5.47
N HIS A 115 10.35 -6.72 -4.99
CA HIS A 115 9.94 -5.43 -4.44
C HIS A 115 10.61 -5.19 -3.09
N ASN A 116 11.48 -4.18 -3.01
CA ASN A 116 12.28 -3.92 -1.82
C ASN A 116 11.46 -3.52 -0.59
N GLY A 117 10.35 -2.82 -0.79
CA GLY A 117 9.41 -2.48 0.30
C GLY A 117 8.76 -3.72 0.88
N LEU A 118 8.33 -4.64 0.03
CA LEU A 118 7.73 -5.90 0.49
C LEU A 118 8.76 -6.78 1.19
N LYS A 119 10.00 -6.84 0.71
CA LYS A 119 11.08 -7.56 1.40
C LYS A 119 11.29 -7.03 2.81
N SER A 120 11.32 -5.71 2.96
CA SER A 120 11.48 -5.06 4.26
C SER A 120 10.31 -5.37 5.19
N LEU A 121 9.08 -5.33 4.68
CA LEU A 121 7.89 -5.69 5.46
C LEU A 121 7.93 -7.14 5.92
N THR A 122 8.25 -8.07 5.04
CA THR A 122 8.37 -9.49 5.38
C THR A 122 9.41 -9.71 6.47
N GLU A 123 10.56 -9.05 6.38
CA GLU A 123 11.60 -9.11 7.39
C GLU A 123 11.13 -8.62 8.75
N HIS A 124 10.51 -7.43 8.80
CA HIS A 124 10.12 -6.81 10.07
C HIS A 124 8.83 -7.37 10.67
N LEU A 125 7.96 -7.95 9.87
CA LEU A 125 6.76 -8.63 10.35
C LEU A 125 7.00 -10.11 10.65
N GLY A 126 8.10 -10.67 10.17
CA GLY A 126 8.46 -12.08 10.37
C GLY A 126 7.61 -13.06 9.57
N THR A 127 6.85 -12.60 8.60
CA THR A 127 5.97 -13.43 7.79
C THR A 127 5.60 -12.74 6.48
N ARG A 128 5.19 -13.53 5.48
CA ARG A 128 4.62 -13.05 4.21
C ARG A 128 3.10 -12.97 4.24
N ASP A 129 2.44 -13.35 5.33
CA ASP A 129 0.98 -13.55 5.39
C ASP A 129 0.17 -12.27 5.64
N TYR A 130 0.72 -11.12 5.31
CA TYR A 130 -0.05 -9.88 5.28
C TYR A 130 -0.84 -9.77 3.97
N LEU A 131 -1.85 -8.90 3.98
CA LEU A 131 -2.73 -8.68 2.83
C LEU A 131 -2.12 -7.67 1.86
N ARG A 132 -2.36 -7.85 0.57
CA ARG A 132 -1.78 -7.01 -0.48
C ARG A 132 -2.83 -6.53 -1.45
N VAL A 133 -2.84 -5.23 -1.69
CA VAL A 133 -3.56 -4.58 -2.78
C VAL A 133 -2.50 -4.23 -3.82
N ARG A 134 -2.50 -4.94 -4.93
CA ARG A 134 -1.49 -4.80 -5.97
C ARG A 134 -2.00 -3.93 -7.10
N ILE A 135 -1.28 -2.84 -7.38
CA ILE A 135 -1.58 -1.94 -8.50
C ILE A 135 -0.60 -2.23 -9.62
N GLY A 136 -1.09 -2.74 -10.74
CA GLY A 136 -0.25 -3.06 -11.88
C GLY A 136 0.41 -1.84 -12.49
N ILE A 137 1.70 -1.95 -12.78
CA ILE A 137 2.47 -0.95 -13.49
C ILE A 137 3.09 -1.51 -14.78
N GLY A 138 2.89 -2.80 -15.04
CA GLY A 138 3.52 -3.50 -16.16
C GLY A 138 5.02 -3.67 -15.96
N ARG A 139 5.64 -4.45 -16.83
CA ARG A 139 7.09 -4.60 -16.83
C ARG A 139 7.74 -3.64 -17.81
N PRO A 140 8.97 -3.19 -17.53
CA PRO A 140 9.69 -2.33 -18.47
C PRO A 140 10.01 -3.09 -19.76
N PRO A 141 10.30 -2.36 -20.86
CA PRO A 141 10.78 -3.00 -22.08
C PRO A 141 12.02 -3.86 -21.79
N LYS A 142 12.16 -4.96 -22.55
CA LYS A 142 13.28 -5.88 -22.43
C LYS A 142 14.62 -5.11 -22.54
N GLY A 143 15.53 -5.38 -21.59
CA GLY A 143 16.82 -4.71 -21.52
C GLY A 143 16.82 -3.43 -20.68
N SER A 144 15.65 -2.97 -20.21
CA SER A 144 15.57 -1.81 -19.30
C SER A 144 15.82 -2.22 -17.86
N SER A 145 16.36 -1.31 -17.06
CA SER A 145 16.58 -1.51 -15.63
C SER A 145 15.25 -1.41 -14.86
N ILE A 146 14.95 -2.41 -14.05
CA ILE A 146 13.77 -2.39 -13.17
C ILE A 146 13.83 -1.23 -12.17
N PRO A 147 14.95 -0.98 -11.46
CA PRO A 147 15.05 0.18 -10.57
C PRO A 147 14.76 1.51 -11.24
N ASP A 148 15.28 1.73 -12.45
CA ASP A 148 15.04 2.95 -13.20
C ASP A 148 13.57 3.05 -13.64
N TYR A 149 12.96 1.94 -14.01
CA TYR A 149 11.57 1.90 -14.44
C TYR A 149 10.62 2.28 -13.30
N VAL A 150 10.77 1.66 -12.11
CA VAL A 150 9.87 1.94 -10.98
C VAL A 150 10.03 3.36 -10.45
N LEU A 151 11.21 3.96 -10.59
CA LEU A 151 11.47 5.35 -10.24
C LEU A 151 11.15 6.33 -11.37
N GLY A 152 10.73 5.83 -12.53
CA GLY A 152 10.26 6.65 -13.62
C GLY A 152 8.84 7.15 -13.40
N PRO A 153 8.40 8.15 -14.21
CA PRO A 153 7.08 8.73 -14.05
C PRO A 153 5.98 7.73 -14.37
N VAL A 154 4.95 7.69 -13.51
CA VAL A 154 3.76 6.89 -13.77
C VAL A 154 2.95 7.53 -14.90
N ASP A 155 2.25 6.71 -15.67
CA ASP A 155 1.36 7.21 -16.73
C ASP A 155 0.13 7.87 -16.10
N ALA A 156 0.11 9.20 -16.10
CA ALA A 156 -0.96 10.00 -15.53
C ALA A 156 -2.18 10.03 -16.48
N SER A 157 -3.04 9.04 -16.37
CA SER A 157 -4.22 8.87 -17.22
C SER A 157 -5.46 8.60 -16.36
N ARG A 158 -6.64 8.53 -17.01
CA ARG A 158 -7.87 8.09 -16.35
C ARG A 158 -7.73 6.65 -15.80
N GLY A 159 -6.98 5.82 -16.51
CA GLY A 159 -6.71 4.45 -16.06
C GLY A 159 -5.98 4.44 -14.74
N LEU A 160 -5.00 5.33 -14.54
CA LEU A 160 -4.32 5.48 -13.27
C LEU A 160 -5.28 5.94 -12.18
N ASP A 161 -6.05 6.99 -12.41
CA ASP A 161 -6.99 7.52 -11.42
C ASP A 161 -7.99 6.45 -10.98
N THR A 162 -8.51 5.68 -11.93
CA THR A 162 -9.41 4.56 -11.65
C THR A 162 -8.73 3.47 -10.84
N ALA A 163 -7.49 3.11 -11.19
CA ALA A 163 -6.73 2.09 -10.46
C ALA A 163 -6.46 2.51 -9.02
N ILE A 164 -6.06 3.75 -8.80
CA ILE A 164 -5.81 4.31 -7.46
C ILE A 164 -7.09 4.27 -6.62
N SER A 165 -8.20 4.74 -7.16
CA SER A 165 -9.50 4.72 -6.50
C SER A 165 -9.96 3.30 -6.19
N THR A 166 -9.79 2.38 -7.13
CA THR A 166 -10.12 0.95 -6.96
C THR A 166 -9.26 0.30 -5.88
N ALA A 167 -7.97 0.64 -5.82
CA ALA A 167 -7.07 0.11 -4.79
C ALA A 167 -7.49 0.59 -3.38
N ALA A 168 -7.81 1.86 -3.22
CA ALA A 168 -8.30 2.41 -1.96
C ALA A 168 -9.63 1.75 -1.55
N GLU A 169 -10.56 1.57 -2.49
CA GLU A 169 -11.81 0.87 -2.25
C GLU A 169 -11.58 -0.59 -1.85
N GLY A 170 -10.65 -1.27 -2.53
CA GLY A 170 -10.28 -2.65 -2.22
C GLY A 170 -9.79 -2.80 -0.78
N ALA A 171 -8.95 -1.90 -0.31
CA ALA A 171 -8.49 -1.91 1.07
C ALA A 171 -9.66 -1.71 2.06
N ARG A 172 -10.57 -0.78 1.77
CA ARG A 172 -11.76 -0.57 2.61
C ARG A 172 -12.66 -1.79 2.64
N LEU A 173 -12.87 -2.43 1.50
CA LEU A 173 -13.70 -3.64 1.41
C LEU A 173 -13.11 -4.81 2.20
N ILE A 174 -11.79 -4.95 2.20
CA ILE A 174 -11.15 -6.00 3.02
C ILE A 174 -11.46 -5.79 4.50
N VAL A 175 -11.36 -4.56 4.99
CA VAL A 175 -11.69 -4.25 6.39
C VAL A 175 -13.16 -4.52 6.69
N ASP A 176 -14.05 -4.09 5.80
CA ASP A 176 -15.50 -4.15 6.02
C ASP A 176 -16.09 -5.54 5.76
N LYS A 177 -15.66 -6.22 4.69
CA LYS A 177 -16.30 -7.45 4.20
C LYS A 177 -15.39 -8.67 4.19
N GLY A 178 -14.09 -8.52 4.40
CA GLY A 178 -13.11 -9.59 4.29
C GLY A 178 -12.55 -9.74 2.87
N LEU A 179 -11.43 -10.47 2.78
CA LEU A 179 -10.68 -10.61 1.53
C LEU A 179 -11.50 -11.25 0.40
N ALA A 180 -12.22 -12.34 0.67
CA ALA A 180 -12.95 -13.06 -0.38
C ALA A 180 -14.03 -12.18 -1.03
N ALA A 181 -14.81 -11.47 -0.23
CA ALA A 181 -15.84 -10.56 -0.75
C ALA A 181 -15.20 -9.37 -1.50
N ALA A 182 -14.11 -8.83 -0.97
CA ALA A 182 -13.37 -7.76 -1.63
C ALA A 182 -12.82 -8.21 -2.98
N GLN A 183 -12.24 -9.41 -3.06
CA GLN A 183 -11.76 -9.99 -4.32
C GLN A 183 -12.90 -10.13 -5.33
N ASN A 184 -14.06 -10.65 -4.93
CA ASN A 184 -15.20 -10.80 -5.82
C ASN A 184 -15.63 -9.46 -6.44
N THR A 185 -15.64 -8.39 -5.65
CA THR A 185 -15.99 -7.06 -6.14
C THR A 185 -14.92 -6.49 -7.05
N ILE A 186 -13.66 -6.52 -6.62
CA ILE A 186 -12.56 -5.85 -7.32
C ILE A 186 -12.12 -6.63 -8.56
N HIS A 187 -12.03 -7.96 -8.48
CA HIS A 187 -11.53 -8.78 -9.58
C HIS A 187 -12.52 -8.92 -10.73
N SER A 188 -13.78 -8.54 -10.52
CA SER A 188 -14.79 -8.50 -11.59
C SER A 188 -14.71 -7.24 -12.47
N ARG A 189 -13.84 -6.32 -12.14
CA ARG A 189 -13.65 -5.05 -12.84
C ARG A 189 -12.58 -5.10 -13.92
#